data_c169da6b380d00c5efba1b2edbb97367
#
_entry.id   c169da6b380d00c5efba1b2edbb97367
#
_cell.length_a   1.000
_cell.length_b   1.000
_cell.length_c   1.000
_cell.angle_alpha   90.00
_cell.angle_beta   90.00
_cell.angle_gamma   90.00
#
_symmetry.space_group_name_H-M   'P 1'
#
loop_
_entity.id
_entity.type
_entity.pdbx_description
1 polymer ?
#
loop_
_entity_poly.entity_id
_entity_poly.type
_entity_poly.pdbx_seq_one_letter_code
_entity_poly.pdbx_strand_id
1 'polypeptide(L)'
;MAAWLVASGSAMAHHSLAGTYDIKSEGKVTGTLVKVAFTNPHGAMTIKVHNADGTDTDWVMTTGSANTLQNLGFGKDGPNTVKAGDTVTITYYAARNGKPLGFIRTITLPDKREITLSNGNSNE
;
A
#
# COMPACT_ATOMS: atom_id res chain seq x y z
N MET A 1 -17.78 -8.33 -43.33
CA MET A 1 -18.00 -7.60 -42.06
C MET A 1 -17.14 -8.21 -40.99
N ALA A 2 -16.14 -7.49 -40.56
CA ALA A 2 -15.26 -7.94 -39.47
C ALA A 2 -15.73 -7.37 -38.15
N ALA A 3 -16.07 -8.24 -37.20
CA ALA A 3 -16.32 -7.83 -35.83
C ALA A 3 -14.97 -7.76 -35.09
N TRP A 4 -14.58 -6.59 -34.69
CA TRP A 4 -13.37 -6.38 -33.91
C TRP A 4 -13.72 -6.46 -32.42
N LEU A 5 -13.41 -7.60 -31.84
CA LEU A 5 -13.43 -7.74 -30.38
C LEU A 5 -12.04 -7.43 -29.85
N VAL A 6 -11.86 -6.23 -29.35
CA VAL A 6 -10.63 -5.85 -28.66
C VAL A 6 -10.78 -6.20 -27.20
N ALA A 7 -10.31 -7.39 -26.84
CA ALA A 7 -10.17 -7.77 -25.44
C ALA A 7 -8.86 -7.20 -24.90
N SER A 8 -8.84 -5.93 -24.49
CA SER A 8 -7.65 -5.28 -23.96
C SER A 8 -7.69 -5.00 -22.47
N GLY A 9 -8.57 -5.68 -21.72
CA GLY A 9 -8.76 -5.41 -20.30
C GLY A 9 -7.63 -5.87 -19.37
N SER A 10 -6.93 -6.97 -19.69
CA SER A 10 -5.93 -7.55 -18.77
C SER A 10 -4.56 -6.88 -18.82
N ALA A 11 -4.16 -6.33 -19.97
CA ALA A 11 -2.86 -5.65 -20.10
C ALA A 11 -2.82 -4.32 -19.34
N MET A 12 -3.94 -3.62 -19.22
CA MET A 12 -4.03 -2.34 -18.50
C MET A 12 -3.89 -2.51 -16.98
N ALA A 13 -4.35 -3.62 -16.40
CA ALA A 13 -4.26 -3.86 -14.96
C ALA A 13 -2.83 -4.11 -14.49
N HIS A 14 -1.99 -4.77 -15.29
CA HIS A 14 -0.59 -5.05 -14.94
C HIS A 14 0.31 -3.82 -15.06
N HIS A 15 -0.03 -2.87 -15.93
CA HIS A 15 0.73 -1.63 -16.09
C HIS A 15 0.33 -0.54 -15.11
N SER A 16 -0.79 -0.67 -14.41
CA SER A 16 -1.31 0.39 -13.55
C SER A 16 -0.42 0.68 -12.34
N LEU A 17 0.19 -0.34 -11.72
CA LEU A 17 1.10 -0.14 -10.59
C LEU A 17 2.38 0.58 -11.02
N ALA A 18 3.05 0.10 -12.06
CA ALA A 18 4.26 0.72 -12.58
C ALA A 18 4.01 2.11 -13.16
N GLY A 19 2.79 2.37 -13.67
CA GLY A 19 2.37 3.68 -14.15
C GLY A 19 2.08 4.67 -13.03
N THR A 20 1.62 4.18 -11.89
CA THR A 20 1.21 5.01 -10.74
C THR A 20 2.35 5.25 -9.77
N TYR A 21 3.18 4.24 -9.52
CA TYR A 21 4.25 4.28 -8.52
C TYR A 21 5.62 4.13 -9.14
N ASP A 22 6.59 4.85 -8.59
CA ASP A 22 7.99 4.79 -9.00
C ASP A 22 8.79 3.92 -8.03
N ILE A 23 9.14 2.72 -8.45
CA ILE A 23 9.90 1.77 -7.62
C ILE A 23 11.33 2.25 -7.31
N LYS A 24 11.81 3.27 -8.00
CA LYS A 24 13.12 3.89 -7.74
C LYS A 24 13.03 5.04 -6.74
N SER A 25 11.82 5.44 -6.35
CA SER A 25 11.59 6.55 -5.43
C SER A 25 10.94 6.02 -4.15
N GLU A 26 11.76 5.68 -3.17
CA GLU A 26 11.30 5.20 -1.87
C GLU A 26 11.14 6.35 -0.90
N GLY A 27 10.12 6.24 -0.05
CA GLY A 27 9.89 7.17 1.05
C GLY A 27 9.62 6.40 2.34
N LYS A 28 9.57 7.15 3.43
CA LYS A 28 9.29 6.62 4.77
C LYS A 28 8.46 7.62 5.54
N VAL A 29 7.36 7.15 6.13
CA VAL A 29 6.50 7.95 7.01
C VAL A 29 6.20 7.19 8.28
N THR A 30 6.06 7.92 9.38
CA THR A 30 5.58 7.41 10.66
C THR A 30 4.30 8.15 11.00
N GLY A 31 3.29 7.42 11.41
CA GLY A 31 2.01 8.02 11.76
C GLY A 31 1.07 7.06 12.45
N THR A 32 -0.16 7.50 12.59
CA THR A 32 -1.22 6.74 13.25
C THR A 32 -2.10 6.08 12.20
N LEU A 33 -2.28 4.77 12.32
CA LEU A 33 -3.17 4.03 11.43
C LEU A 33 -4.62 4.50 11.63
N VAL A 34 -5.28 4.87 10.53
CA VAL A 34 -6.68 5.29 10.54
C VAL A 34 -7.58 4.11 10.19
N LYS A 35 -7.25 3.37 9.14
CA LYS A 35 -8.02 2.20 8.70
C LYS A 35 -7.19 1.29 7.78
N VAL A 36 -7.62 0.05 7.71
CA VAL A 36 -7.13 -0.94 6.74
C VAL A 36 -8.31 -1.45 5.92
N ALA A 37 -8.18 -1.42 4.62
CA ALA A 37 -9.14 -2.01 3.69
C ALA A 37 -8.56 -3.30 3.11
N PHE A 38 -9.22 -4.42 3.37
CA PHE A 38 -8.87 -5.73 2.83
C PHE A 38 -9.69 -5.96 1.57
N THR A 39 -9.19 -5.50 0.44
CA THR A 39 -9.88 -5.58 -0.85
C THR A 39 -9.03 -6.25 -1.90
N ASN A 40 -9.66 -6.71 -2.97
CA ASN A 40 -9.02 -7.32 -4.12
C ASN A 40 -9.25 -6.42 -5.35
N PRO A 41 -8.28 -6.27 -6.25
CA PRO A 41 -6.95 -6.92 -6.26
C PRO A 41 -5.95 -6.31 -5.27
N HIS A 42 -6.22 -5.13 -4.73
CA HIS A 42 -5.35 -4.41 -3.80
C HIS A 42 -6.12 -3.87 -2.62
N GLY A 43 -5.54 -4.02 -1.43
CA GLY A 43 -6.01 -3.34 -0.23
C GLY A 43 -5.36 -1.97 -0.07
N ALA A 44 -5.67 -1.31 1.05
CA ALA A 44 -5.08 -0.03 1.38
C ALA A 44 -5.01 0.18 2.89
N MET A 45 -3.97 0.89 3.32
CA MET A 45 -3.84 1.40 4.68
C MET A 45 -3.83 2.92 4.64
N THR A 46 -4.66 3.56 5.45
CA THR A 46 -4.66 5.02 5.60
C THR A 46 -3.93 5.40 6.89
N ILE A 47 -2.92 6.25 6.77
CA ILE A 47 -2.04 6.67 7.86
C ILE A 47 -2.13 8.18 8.01
N LYS A 48 -2.42 8.67 9.22
CA LYS A 48 -2.36 10.09 9.53
C LYS A 48 -0.94 10.45 9.96
N VAL A 49 -0.30 11.33 9.20
CA VAL A 49 1.07 11.76 9.43
C VAL A 49 1.08 13.21 9.91
N HIS A 50 1.73 13.46 11.04
CA HIS A 50 1.97 14.80 11.58
C HIS A 50 3.11 15.48 10.83
N ASN A 51 2.85 16.62 10.23
CA ASN A 51 3.84 17.40 9.51
C ASN A 51 4.57 18.36 10.46
N ALA A 52 5.77 18.78 10.08
CA ALA A 52 6.59 19.71 10.87
C ALA A 52 5.91 21.07 11.07
N ASP A 53 5.02 21.48 10.16
CA ASP A 53 4.29 22.75 10.25
C ASP A 53 3.04 22.68 11.14
N GLY A 54 2.79 21.54 11.80
CA GLY A 54 1.64 21.32 12.68
C GLY A 54 0.38 20.83 11.99
N THR A 55 0.39 20.68 10.67
CA THR A 55 -0.74 20.08 9.92
C THR A 55 -0.63 18.57 9.87
N ASP A 56 -1.75 17.91 9.59
CA ASP A 56 -1.80 16.47 9.36
C ASP A 56 -2.04 16.17 7.89
N THR A 57 -1.43 15.11 7.41
CA THR A 57 -1.66 14.58 6.06
C THR A 57 -2.09 13.13 6.18
N ASP A 58 -3.18 12.77 5.50
CA ASP A 58 -3.59 11.39 5.36
C ASP A 58 -2.87 10.76 4.17
N TRP A 59 -2.03 9.79 4.46
CA TRP A 59 -1.35 8.99 3.45
C TRP A 59 -2.14 7.73 3.17
N VAL A 60 -2.29 7.39 1.90
CA VAL A 60 -2.91 6.13 1.49
C VAL A 60 -1.82 5.23 0.91
N MET A 61 -1.63 4.07 1.54
CA MET A 61 -0.66 3.08 1.13
C MET A 61 -1.40 1.90 0.49
N THR A 62 -1.26 1.75 -0.82
CA THR A 62 -1.78 0.57 -1.53
C THR A 62 -1.00 -0.66 -1.11
N THR A 63 -1.69 -1.74 -0.85
CA THR A 63 -1.11 -3.03 -0.46
C THR A 63 -1.36 -4.08 -1.53
N GLY A 64 -0.87 -5.30 -1.31
CA GLY A 64 -1.30 -6.47 -2.06
C GLY A 64 -2.76 -6.82 -1.79
N SER A 65 -3.21 -7.94 -2.33
CA SER A 65 -4.59 -8.42 -2.18
C SER A 65 -4.93 -8.77 -0.73
N ALA A 66 -6.22 -8.91 -0.44
CA ALA A 66 -6.71 -9.38 0.86
C ALA A 66 -6.07 -10.73 1.24
N ASN A 67 -5.94 -11.65 0.29
CA ASN A 67 -5.30 -12.95 0.54
C ASN A 67 -3.82 -12.80 0.88
N THR A 68 -3.10 -11.94 0.16
CA THR A 68 -1.69 -11.67 0.45
C THR A 68 -1.52 -11.11 1.87
N LEU A 69 -2.36 -10.16 2.26
CA LEU A 69 -2.32 -9.58 3.61
C LEU A 69 -2.60 -10.64 4.68
N GLN A 70 -3.60 -11.51 4.46
CA GLN A 70 -3.89 -12.61 5.38
C GLN A 70 -2.71 -13.58 5.51
N ASN A 71 -2.10 -13.95 4.39
CA ASN A 71 -0.94 -14.85 4.38
C ASN A 71 0.27 -14.25 5.11
N LEU A 72 0.38 -12.93 5.12
CA LEU A 72 1.42 -12.22 5.86
C LEU A 72 1.06 -11.96 7.34
N GLY A 73 -0.09 -12.45 7.79
CA GLY A 73 -0.50 -12.36 9.18
C GLY A 73 -1.28 -11.11 9.56
N PHE A 74 -1.80 -10.35 8.58
CA PHE A 74 -2.57 -9.13 8.82
C PHE A 74 -4.09 -9.35 8.86
N GLY A 75 -4.54 -10.59 8.85
CA GLY A 75 -5.96 -10.90 9.02
C GLY A 75 -6.48 -10.54 10.41
N LYS A 76 -7.78 -10.68 10.62
CA LYS A 76 -8.47 -10.26 11.84
C LYS A 76 -7.83 -10.80 13.13
N ASP A 77 -7.34 -12.04 13.10
CA ASP A 77 -6.73 -12.72 14.23
C ASP A 77 -5.27 -13.09 13.98
N GLY A 78 -4.62 -12.44 13.03
CA GLY A 78 -3.24 -12.76 12.66
C GLY A 78 -2.23 -12.15 13.64
N PRO A 79 -0.98 -12.68 13.64
CA PRO A 79 0.07 -12.20 14.55
C PRO A 79 0.54 -10.78 14.22
N ASN A 80 0.27 -10.28 13.02
CA ASN A 80 0.66 -8.95 12.56
C ASN A 80 -0.53 -8.01 12.41
N THR A 81 -1.67 -8.34 12.98
CA THR A 81 -2.88 -7.53 12.91
C THR A 81 -2.63 -6.13 13.45
N VAL A 82 -3.02 -5.14 12.67
CA VAL A 82 -2.96 -3.72 13.03
C VAL A 82 -4.38 -3.16 13.12
N LYS A 83 -4.55 -2.15 13.95
CA LYS A 83 -5.86 -1.52 14.19
C LYS A 83 -5.73 0.00 14.21
N ALA A 84 -6.85 0.67 14.02
CA ALA A 84 -6.91 2.13 14.12
C ALA A 84 -6.34 2.59 15.47
N GLY A 85 -5.51 3.60 15.44
CA GLY A 85 -4.82 4.14 16.61
C GLY A 85 -3.39 3.62 16.80
N ASP A 86 -3.01 2.55 16.11
CA ASP A 86 -1.64 2.04 16.18
C ASP A 86 -0.67 3.01 15.51
N THR A 87 0.49 3.21 16.16
CA THR A 87 1.61 3.93 15.55
C THR A 87 2.42 2.97 14.70
N VAL A 88 2.58 3.29 13.43
CA VAL A 88 3.31 2.46 12.47
C VAL A 88 4.29 3.32 11.67
N THR A 89 5.36 2.69 11.20
CA THR A 89 6.29 3.29 10.26
C THR A 89 6.22 2.50 8.96
N ILE A 90 6.04 3.21 7.85
CA ILE A 90 5.87 2.57 6.54
C ILE A 90 6.94 3.08 5.59
N THR A 91 7.64 2.15 4.92
CA THR A 91 8.40 2.46 3.72
C THR A 91 7.56 2.13 2.50
N TYR A 92 7.68 2.93 1.46
CA TYR A 92 6.79 2.84 0.30
C TYR A 92 7.50 3.29 -0.98
N TYR A 93 6.93 2.88 -2.10
CA TYR A 93 7.27 3.43 -3.41
C TYR A 93 6.34 4.60 -3.69
N ALA A 94 6.92 5.76 -3.99
CA ALA A 94 6.17 7.01 -4.12
C ALA A 94 5.29 7.03 -5.36
N ALA A 95 4.11 7.65 -5.24
CA ALA A 95 3.28 7.94 -6.40
C ALA A 95 3.98 8.94 -7.32
N ARG A 96 3.92 8.70 -8.63
CA ARG A 96 4.56 9.56 -9.63
C ARG A 96 3.99 10.97 -9.68
N ASN A 97 2.73 11.14 -9.23
CA ASN A 97 2.06 12.45 -9.25
C ASN A 97 2.41 13.33 -8.04
N GLY A 98 3.28 12.88 -7.14
CA GLY A 98 3.69 13.62 -5.95
C GLY A 98 2.64 13.73 -4.85
N LYS A 99 1.48 13.08 -4.98
CA LYS A 99 0.44 13.07 -3.95
C LYS A 99 0.83 12.17 -2.77
N PRO A 100 0.16 12.30 -1.59
CA PRO A 100 0.43 11.46 -0.43
C PRO A 100 -0.13 10.05 -0.62
N LEU A 101 0.39 9.37 -1.60
CA LEU A 101 0.05 8.01 -2.01
C LEU A 101 1.34 7.22 -2.16
N GLY A 102 1.31 5.96 -1.79
CA GLY A 102 2.43 5.06 -2.00
C GLY A 102 1.98 3.62 -2.18
N PHE A 103 2.87 2.79 -2.71
CA PHE A 103 2.72 1.35 -2.66
C PHE A 103 3.58 0.83 -1.52
N ILE A 104 2.97 0.18 -0.55
CA ILE A 104 3.66 -0.23 0.68
C ILE A 104 4.77 -1.23 0.40
N ARG A 105 5.96 -0.99 0.97
CA ARG A 105 7.07 -1.91 0.91
C ARG A 105 7.23 -2.66 2.22
N THR A 106 7.42 -1.95 3.32
CA THR A 106 7.52 -2.53 4.65
C THR A 106 6.65 -1.77 5.64
N ILE A 107 6.27 -2.44 6.69
CA ILE A 107 5.63 -1.82 7.86
C ILE A 107 6.38 -2.21 9.12
N THR A 108 6.65 -1.23 9.97
CA THR A 108 7.13 -1.47 11.33
C THR A 108 5.95 -1.35 12.27
N LEU A 109 5.67 -2.42 12.98
CA LEU A 109 4.54 -2.54 13.92
C LEU A 109 4.82 -1.79 15.22
N PRO A 110 3.81 -1.55 16.07
CA PRO A 110 4.01 -0.90 17.36
C PRO A 110 5.05 -1.59 18.25
N ASP A 111 5.21 -2.91 18.15
CA ASP A 111 6.20 -3.69 18.90
C ASP A 111 7.59 -3.69 18.25
N LYS A 112 7.82 -2.88 17.22
CA LYS A 112 9.08 -2.71 16.48
C LYS A 112 9.44 -3.82 15.51
N ARG A 113 8.60 -4.83 15.30
CA ARG A 113 8.84 -5.82 14.25
C ARG A 113 8.59 -5.20 12.89
N GLU A 114 9.48 -5.47 11.94
CA GLU A 114 9.35 -5.03 10.55
C GLU A 114 8.89 -6.18 9.67
N ILE A 115 7.83 -5.94 8.92
CA ILE A 115 7.26 -6.91 7.98
C ILE A 115 7.40 -6.38 6.56
N THR A 116 7.96 -7.17 5.67
CA THR A 116 8.04 -6.83 4.25
C THR A 116 6.76 -7.28 3.55
N LEU A 117 6.07 -6.33 2.89
CA LEU A 117 4.85 -6.60 2.16
C LEU A 117 5.08 -6.66 0.64
N SER A 118 6.10 -5.95 0.15
CA SER A 118 6.41 -5.91 -1.28
C SER A 118 7.91 -5.76 -1.52
N ASN A 119 8.39 -6.39 -2.58
CA ASN A 119 9.77 -6.26 -3.05
C ASN A 119 9.88 -5.39 -4.31
N GLY A 120 8.79 -4.76 -4.72
CA GLY A 120 8.75 -3.93 -5.93
C GLY A 120 8.74 -4.73 -7.23
N ASN A 121 8.40 -6.00 -7.17
CA ASN A 121 8.25 -6.82 -8.37
C ASN A 121 6.95 -6.48 -9.10
N SER A 122 7.02 -6.43 -10.42
CA SER A 122 5.87 -6.07 -11.25
C SER A 122 4.70 -7.06 -11.18
N ASN A 123 4.91 -8.20 -10.53
CA ASN A 123 3.90 -9.26 -10.38
C ASN A 123 3.15 -9.20 -9.02
N GLU A 124 3.39 -8.18 -8.24
CA GLU A 124 2.74 -7.98 -6.95
C GLU A 124 1.46 -7.17 -7.05
#